data_9e649f0d16011ba131324623e8348cc8
#
_entry.id   9e649f0d16011ba131324623e8348cc8
#
_cell.length_a   1.000
_cell.length_b   1.000
_cell.length_c   1.000
_cell.angle_alpha   90.00
_cell.angle_beta   90.00
_cell.angle_gamma   90.00
#
_symmetry.space_group_name_H-M   'P 1'
#
loop_
_entity.id
_entity.type
_entity.pdbx_description
1 polymer ?
#
loop_
_entity_poly.entity_id
_entity_poly.type
_entity_poly.pdbx_seq_one_letter_code
_entity_poly.pdbx_strand_id
1 'polypeptide(L)'
;MKRRTLLQGGTLALCLGQAHIAWGATIVAVRVWPAADYTRVTIESDTALKTVPLFVANPPRLAVDIEGIELNPALRELVGKVRPDDPFITGVRVGQYANKTVRLVLDLRQMVQPQVFNLPPVQSGNARYQHRLVLDLYPTRAADPLEALINERLQGGGNTARSAPSMTATPTPPPASRLGTPSDPLADLLANQQRASSGLNAPARSASAASVNNAAASTATTSATPALGALTMAPPITTAASAAADATSVAGTSPAQAQGTATDRIIIVALDPGHGGEDPGAIGPNGTKEKDVVLQIAHRLRERINNTVIKTKHGLLPMRAFLTRDADFFVPLQVRVEKARRVQADLFISIHADAFMTPQARGASVFALSQGAASSAQARWMAKQENRADLVGGLNLKVQDAAVQRALLDMSTTAQINDSLKLGNEMLGQIRRVGKLHKPHVEQAGFAVLKAPDIPSVLVETAFISNPEEEARLVSEQYQNDLSDALMRSIERYFSRNPPLARSRSS
;
A
#
# COMPACT_ATOMS: atom_id res chain seq x y z
N MET A 1 -78.37 -24.33 49.51
CA MET A 1 -77.32 -23.31 49.58
C MET A 1 -75.94 -24.00 49.59
N LYS A 2 -75.22 -24.01 48.49
CA LYS A 2 -73.92 -24.71 48.34
C LYS A 2 -72.81 -23.69 48.34
N ARG A 3 -71.96 -23.74 49.33
CA ARG A 3 -70.74 -22.97 49.41
C ARG A 3 -69.67 -23.61 48.53
N ARG A 4 -69.22 -22.90 47.52
CA ARG A 4 -68.01 -23.24 46.74
C ARG A 4 -66.80 -22.57 47.36
N THR A 5 -65.90 -23.38 47.87
CA THR A 5 -64.58 -22.97 48.34
C THR A 5 -63.68 -22.83 47.14
N LEU A 6 -63.12 -21.61 46.93
CA LEU A 6 -62.13 -21.33 45.89
C LEU A 6 -60.75 -21.68 46.44
N LEU A 7 -60.12 -22.69 45.88
CA LEU A 7 -58.68 -22.98 46.09
C LEU A 7 -57.89 -22.06 45.24
N GLN A 8 -57.18 -21.10 45.85
CA GLN A 8 -56.10 -20.31 45.21
C GLN A 8 -54.88 -21.18 45.20
N GLY A 9 -54.54 -21.73 44.01
CA GLY A 9 -53.25 -22.34 43.72
C GLY A 9 -52.23 -21.27 43.42
N GLY A 10 -51.37 -21.00 44.39
CA GLY A 10 -50.17 -20.15 44.13
C GLY A 10 -49.19 -20.89 43.28
N THR A 11 -49.01 -20.45 42.03
CA THR A 11 -47.94 -20.93 41.15
C THR A 11 -46.65 -20.22 41.57
N LEU A 12 -45.78 -20.94 42.26
CA LEU A 12 -44.43 -20.51 42.57
C LEU A 12 -43.62 -20.60 41.24
N ALA A 13 -43.48 -19.50 40.52
CA ALA A 13 -42.60 -19.41 39.38
C ALA A 13 -41.16 -19.40 39.89
N LEU A 14 -40.50 -20.55 39.80
CA LEU A 14 -39.08 -20.67 39.99
C LEU A 14 -38.40 -20.00 38.79
N CYS A 15 -37.97 -18.73 38.92
CA CYS A 15 -37.05 -18.10 38.01
C CYS A 15 -35.68 -18.78 38.17
N LEU A 16 -35.45 -19.87 37.43
CA LEU A 16 -34.13 -20.36 37.15
C LEU A 16 -33.43 -19.26 36.35
N GLY A 17 -32.72 -18.36 37.06
CA GLY A 17 -31.75 -17.49 36.45
C GLY A 17 -30.80 -18.38 35.64
N GLN A 18 -30.72 -18.16 34.34
CA GLN A 18 -29.68 -18.76 33.53
C GLN A 18 -28.37 -18.28 34.13
N ALA A 19 -27.76 -19.09 34.97
CA ALA A 19 -26.37 -18.98 35.31
C ALA A 19 -25.63 -19.09 33.96
N HIS A 20 -25.26 -17.98 33.39
CA HIS A 20 -24.23 -17.97 32.36
C HIS A 20 -22.99 -18.56 33.01
N ILE A 21 -22.81 -19.87 32.89
CA ILE A 21 -21.54 -20.51 33.14
C ILE A 21 -20.61 -19.76 32.20
N ALA A 22 -19.76 -18.91 32.77
CA ALA A 22 -18.75 -18.18 32.00
C ALA A 22 -17.76 -19.22 31.49
N TRP A 23 -18.10 -19.82 30.37
CA TRP A 23 -17.16 -20.60 29.57
C TRP A 23 -16.11 -19.61 29.12
N GLY A 24 -14.83 -19.98 29.26
CA GLY A 24 -13.76 -19.15 28.74
C GLY A 24 -13.96 -18.86 27.26
N ALA A 25 -13.39 -17.80 26.75
CA ALA A 25 -13.48 -17.45 25.33
C ALA A 25 -13.03 -18.62 24.43
N THR A 26 -13.80 -18.89 23.38
CA THR A 26 -13.52 -19.99 22.45
C THR A 26 -12.71 -19.44 21.27
N ILE A 27 -11.58 -20.05 20.99
CA ILE A 27 -10.77 -19.72 19.81
C ILE A 27 -11.37 -20.40 18.59
N VAL A 28 -11.72 -19.61 17.60
CA VAL A 28 -12.38 -20.01 16.34
C VAL A 28 -11.34 -20.34 15.27
N ALA A 29 -10.32 -19.49 15.13
CA ALA A 29 -9.28 -19.67 14.12
C ALA A 29 -7.98 -18.98 14.52
N VAL A 30 -6.89 -19.46 13.96
CA VAL A 30 -5.56 -18.80 14.05
C VAL A 30 -4.98 -18.68 12.65
N ARG A 31 -4.38 -17.53 12.35
CA ARG A 31 -3.81 -17.21 11.02
C ARG A 31 -2.48 -16.50 11.19
N VAL A 32 -1.56 -16.74 10.25
CA VAL A 32 -0.27 -16.06 10.16
C VAL A 32 -0.08 -15.54 8.73
N TRP A 33 0.27 -14.28 8.59
CA TRP A 33 0.46 -13.59 7.33
C TRP A 33 1.88 -12.99 7.30
N PRO A 34 2.87 -13.75 6.79
CA PRO A 34 4.24 -13.26 6.68
C PRO A 34 4.38 -12.31 5.49
N ALA A 35 5.06 -11.19 5.69
CA ALA A 35 5.43 -10.25 4.65
C ALA A 35 6.78 -9.60 4.97
N ALA A 36 7.43 -9.04 3.97
CA ALA A 36 8.69 -8.30 4.17
C ALA A 36 8.50 -7.06 5.05
N ASP A 37 7.34 -6.40 4.95
CA ASP A 37 7.01 -5.19 5.71
C ASP A 37 6.63 -5.47 7.16
N TYR A 38 5.98 -6.62 7.44
CA TYR A 38 5.59 -7.05 8.78
C TYR A 38 5.03 -8.48 8.74
N THR A 39 5.06 -9.18 9.86
CA THR A 39 4.28 -10.41 10.03
C THR A 39 3.09 -10.14 10.95
N ARG A 40 1.90 -10.55 10.50
CA ARG A 40 0.67 -10.50 11.30
C ARG A 40 0.31 -11.89 11.82
N VAL A 41 0.05 -11.99 13.12
CA VAL A 41 -0.60 -13.15 13.73
C VAL A 41 -1.98 -12.75 14.21
N THR A 42 -3.01 -13.48 13.78
CA THR A 42 -4.40 -13.24 14.15
C THR A 42 -4.98 -14.44 14.90
N ILE A 43 -5.60 -14.19 16.05
CA ILE A 43 -6.35 -15.16 16.83
C ILE A 43 -7.81 -14.70 16.86
N GLU A 44 -8.69 -15.47 16.22
CA GLU A 44 -10.11 -15.19 16.17
C GLU A 44 -10.84 -15.94 17.30
N SER A 45 -11.76 -15.25 17.99
CA SER A 45 -12.48 -15.76 19.15
C SER A 45 -13.92 -15.25 19.18
N ASP A 46 -14.79 -15.98 19.88
CA ASP A 46 -16.20 -15.61 20.07
C ASP A 46 -16.38 -14.32 20.88
N THR A 47 -15.43 -13.97 21.74
CA THR A 47 -15.41 -12.77 22.56
C THR A 47 -14.06 -12.06 22.49
N ALA A 48 -14.02 -10.76 22.83
CA ALA A 48 -12.78 -10.00 22.86
C ALA A 48 -11.81 -10.55 23.92
N LEU A 49 -10.59 -10.83 23.52
CA LEU A 49 -9.55 -11.38 24.39
C LEU A 49 -8.85 -10.27 25.16
N LYS A 50 -8.65 -10.47 26.46
CA LYS A 50 -7.79 -9.60 27.27
C LYS A 50 -6.36 -10.08 27.21
N THR A 51 -5.41 -9.18 26.98
CA THR A 51 -4.01 -9.56 26.76
C THR A 51 -3.07 -8.65 27.52
N VAL A 52 -1.95 -9.24 27.96
CA VAL A 52 -0.82 -8.51 28.55
C VAL A 52 0.42 -8.87 27.73
N PRO A 53 0.88 -7.99 26.83
CA PRO A 53 2.09 -8.20 26.06
C PRO A 53 3.34 -7.88 26.89
N LEU A 54 4.37 -8.71 26.74
CA LEU A 54 5.70 -8.54 27.34
C LEU A 54 6.75 -8.74 26.25
N PHE A 55 7.52 -7.71 25.94
CA PHE A 55 8.63 -7.78 25.00
C PHE A 55 9.96 -7.99 25.73
N VAL A 56 10.72 -9.02 25.32
CA VAL A 56 12.07 -9.34 25.82
C VAL A 56 13.05 -9.06 24.69
N ALA A 57 14.06 -8.24 24.96
CA ALA A 57 14.99 -7.79 23.93
C ALA A 57 16.13 -8.79 23.64
N ASN A 58 16.55 -9.58 24.62
CA ASN A 58 17.70 -10.50 24.47
C ASN A 58 17.44 -11.86 25.14
N PRO A 59 17.29 -12.95 24.36
CA PRO A 59 17.03 -12.95 22.92
C PRO A 59 15.66 -12.33 22.60
N PRO A 60 15.48 -11.75 21.40
CA PRO A 60 14.25 -11.01 21.09
C PRO A 60 13.04 -11.96 21.08
N ARG A 61 12.03 -11.62 21.88
CA ARG A 61 10.79 -12.41 22.06
C ARG A 61 9.63 -11.51 22.36
N LEU A 62 8.47 -11.86 21.85
CA LEU A 62 7.20 -11.30 22.28
C LEU A 62 6.41 -12.38 23.01
N ALA A 63 6.19 -12.21 24.31
CA ALA A 63 5.27 -13.02 25.07
C ALA A 63 3.94 -12.28 25.22
N VAL A 64 2.82 -12.97 25.04
CA VAL A 64 1.48 -12.42 25.21
C VAL A 64 0.68 -13.35 26.10
N ASP A 65 0.31 -12.87 27.28
CA ASP A 65 -0.61 -13.57 28.17
C ASP A 65 -2.04 -13.26 27.74
N ILE A 66 -2.80 -14.30 27.46
CA ILE A 66 -4.20 -14.22 27.02
C ILE A 66 -5.04 -14.75 28.15
N GLU A 67 -5.85 -13.85 28.75
CA GLU A 67 -6.70 -14.17 29.89
C GLU A 67 -8.07 -14.71 29.44
N GLY A 68 -8.69 -15.52 30.29
CA GLY A 68 -10.04 -16.04 30.09
C GLY A 68 -10.13 -17.21 29.13
N ILE A 69 -9.00 -17.83 28.76
CA ILE A 69 -8.97 -18.98 27.86
C ILE A 69 -8.16 -20.14 28.44
N GLU A 70 -8.46 -21.33 27.95
CA GLU A 70 -7.68 -22.53 28.17
C GLU A 70 -6.98 -22.97 26.89
N LEU A 71 -5.86 -23.66 27.05
CA LEU A 71 -5.09 -24.16 25.93
C LEU A 71 -5.90 -25.22 25.16
N ASN A 72 -6.27 -24.87 23.93
CA ASN A 72 -7.06 -25.71 23.04
C ASN A 72 -6.29 -26.13 21.77
N PRO A 73 -6.79 -27.08 20.98
CA PRO A 73 -6.15 -27.54 19.76
C PRO A 73 -5.91 -26.41 18.75
N ALA A 74 -6.86 -25.47 18.58
CA ALA A 74 -6.73 -24.37 17.61
C ALA A 74 -5.53 -23.46 17.92
N LEU A 75 -5.24 -23.17 19.19
CA LEU A 75 -4.02 -22.42 19.56
C LEU A 75 -2.75 -23.21 19.31
N ARG A 76 -2.78 -24.54 19.46
CA ARG A 76 -1.62 -25.39 19.15
C ARG A 76 -1.31 -25.43 17.67
N GLU A 77 -2.31 -25.31 16.80
CA GLU A 77 -2.12 -25.22 15.36
C GLU A 77 -1.26 -24.00 14.95
N LEU A 78 -1.26 -22.91 15.75
CA LEU A 78 -0.45 -21.72 15.48
C LEU A 78 1.04 -22.06 15.34
N VAL A 79 1.52 -23.02 16.14
CA VAL A 79 2.93 -23.46 16.10
C VAL A 79 3.30 -24.00 14.72
N GLY A 80 2.39 -24.72 14.05
CA GLY A 80 2.60 -25.28 12.72
C GLY A 80 2.33 -24.30 11.57
N LYS A 81 1.74 -23.12 11.85
CA LYS A 81 1.40 -22.14 10.80
C LYS A 81 2.52 -21.15 10.51
N VAL A 82 3.52 -21.05 11.39
CA VAL A 82 4.69 -20.20 11.14
C VAL A 82 5.63 -20.91 10.18
N ARG A 83 5.93 -20.25 9.09
CA ARG A 83 6.80 -20.77 8.03
C ARG A 83 8.28 -20.63 8.44
N PRO A 84 9.16 -21.57 8.03
CA PRO A 84 10.60 -21.46 8.30
C PRO A 84 11.26 -20.22 7.69
N ASP A 85 10.68 -19.69 6.61
CA ASP A 85 11.14 -18.50 5.88
C ASP A 85 10.47 -17.21 6.35
N ASP A 86 9.69 -17.22 7.44
CA ASP A 86 9.10 -16.01 8.02
C ASP A 86 10.19 -14.99 8.35
N PRO A 87 10.06 -13.72 7.90
CA PRO A 87 11.13 -12.72 8.08
C PRO A 87 11.29 -12.24 9.54
N PHE A 88 10.30 -12.45 10.39
CA PHE A 88 10.30 -11.95 11.77
C PHE A 88 10.24 -13.05 12.83
N ILE A 89 9.57 -14.18 12.56
CA ILE A 89 9.32 -15.24 13.54
C ILE A 89 10.23 -16.44 13.26
N THR A 90 10.98 -16.89 14.26
CA THR A 90 11.76 -18.14 14.20
C THR A 90 11.00 -19.34 14.75
N GLY A 91 10.07 -19.08 15.66
CA GLY A 91 9.29 -20.13 16.30
C GLY A 91 8.18 -19.56 17.17
N VAL A 92 7.20 -20.40 17.42
CA VAL A 92 6.06 -20.09 18.27
C VAL A 92 5.93 -21.17 19.34
N ARG A 93 5.71 -20.76 20.56
CA ARG A 93 5.40 -21.62 21.69
C ARG A 93 4.11 -21.18 22.34
N VAL A 94 3.28 -22.13 22.68
CA VAL A 94 2.00 -21.87 23.35
C VAL A 94 1.86 -22.83 24.53
N GLY A 95 1.44 -22.33 25.68
CA GLY A 95 1.28 -23.15 26.89
C GLY A 95 0.32 -22.53 27.89
N GLN A 96 -0.27 -23.40 28.73
CA GLN A 96 -1.04 -22.95 29.88
C GLN A 96 -0.10 -22.34 30.91
N TYR A 97 -0.22 -21.05 31.16
CA TYR A 97 0.65 -20.32 32.09
C TYR A 97 0.08 -20.27 33.51
N ALA A 98 -1.23 -20.02 33.61
CA ALA A 98 -1.96 -20.01 34.86
C ALA A 98 -3.40 -20.50 34.62
N ASN A 99 -4.20 -20.63 35.69
CA ASN A 99 -5.59 -20.98 35.54
C ASN A 99 -6.29 -19.94 34.64
N LYS A 100 -6.90 -20.40 33.52
CA LYS A 100 -7.54 -19.56 32.50
C LYS A 100 -6.64 -18.49 31.88
N THR A 101 -5.31 -18.71 31.84
CA THR A 101 -4.35 -17.83 31.16
C THR A 101 -3.40 -18.68 30.31
N VAL A 102 -3.45 -18.45 29.02
CA VAL A 102 -2.54 -19.05 28.04
C VAL A 102 -1.46 -18.06 27.68
N ARG A 103 -0.20 -18.48 27.72
CA ARG A 103 0.95 -17.69 27.25
C ARG A 103 1.33 -18.12 25.84
N LEU A 104 1.31 -17.18 24.92
CA LEU A 104 1.85 -17.27 23.58
C LEU A 104 3.22 -16.60 23.57
N VAL A 105 4.27 -17.29 23.09
CA VAL A 105 5.61 -16.74 22.94
C VAL A 105 6.03 -16.85 21.47
N LEU A 106 6.34 -15.72 20.87
CA LEU A 106 6.92 -15.60 19.54
C LEU A 106 8.42 -15.39 19.72
N ASP A 107 9.23 -16.35 19.29
CA ASP A 107 10.68 -16.21 19.19
C ASP A 107 11.00 -15.47 17.90
N LEU A 108 11.79 -14.39 17.96
CA LEU A 108 11.96 -13.44 16.87
C LEU A 108 13.36 -13.54 16.25
N ARG A 109 13.46 -13.32 14.93
CA ARG A 109 14.72 -13.24 14.18
C ARG A 109 15.47 -11.94 14.44
N GLN A 110 14.74 -10.89 14.71
CA GLN A 110 15.23 -9.51 14.82
C GLN A 110 14.39 -8.71 15.82
N MET A 111 14.90 -7.55 16.19
CA MET A 111 14.13 -6.60 16.98
C MET A 111 12.95 -6.08 16.16
N VAL A 112 11.80 -6.04 16.79
CA VAL A 112 10.54 -5.58 16.18
C VAL A 112 9.88 -4.52 17.05
N GLN A 113 8.97 -3.76 16.45
CA GLN A 113 8.00 -2.91 17.13
C GLN A 113 6.65 -3.65 17.12
N PRO A 114 6.31 -4.40 18.18
CA PRO A 114 5.07 -5.16 18.22
C PRO A 114 3.88 -4.24 18.46
N GLN A 115 2.80 -4.47 17.72
CA GLN A 115 1.49 -3.89 18.00
C GLN A 115 0.53 -5.01 18.35
N VAL A 116 -0.08 -4.94 19.54
CA VAL A 116 -1.05 -5.93 20.02
C VAL A 116 -2.37 -5.21 20.28
N PHE A 117 -3.42 -5.61 19.59
CA PHE A 117 -4.73 -4.95 19.66
C PHE A 117 -5.88 -5.91 19.30
N ASN A 118 -7.10 -5.53 19.71
CA ASN A 118 -8.31 -6.26 19.38
C ASN A 118 -9.11 -5.54 18.30
N LEU A 119 -9.69 -6.34 17.40
CA LEU A 119 -10.64 -5.90 16.39
C LEU A 119 -12.03 -6.44 16.71
N PRO A 120 -13.08 -5.61 16.56
CA PRO A 120 -14.46 -6.06 16.73
C PRO A 120 -14.88 -7.00 15.58
N PRO A 121 -16.00 -7.71 15.74
CA PRO A 121 -16.61 -8.46 14.66
C PRO A 121 -16.90 -7.58 13.44
N VAL A 122 -16.69 -8.13 12.25
CA VAL A 122 -16.93 -7.44 10.98
C VAL A 122 -17.51 -8.40 9.96
N GLN A 123 -18.41 -7.88 9.12
CA GLN A 123 -18.93 -8.57 7.95
C GLN A 123 -18.73 -7.66 6.72
N SER A 124 -18.12 -8.20 5.67
CA SER A 124 -17.99 -7.54 4.37
C SER A 124 -18.16 -8.58 3.27
N GLY A 125 -19.12 -8.36 2.39
CA GLY A 125 -19.50 -9.35 1.40
C GLY A 125 -19.80 -10.70 2.04
N ASN A 126 -19.12 -11.75 1.59
CA ASN A 126 -19.22 -13.11 2.11
C ASN A 126 -18.25 -13.39 3.28
N ALA A 127 -17.32 -12.49 3.56
CA ALA A 127 -16.39 -12.63 4.68
C ALA A 127 -17.07 -12.21 6.00
N ARG A 128 -17.00 -13.09 6.99
CA ARG A 128 -17.51 -12.84 8.32
C ARG A 128 -16.44 -13.21 9.34
N TYR A 129 -16.03 -12.24 10.14
CA TYR A 129 -15.08 -12.42 11.23
C TYR A 129 -15.72 -12.08 12.56
N GLN A 130 -15.34 -12.83 13.59
CA GLN A 130 -15.67 -12.55 14.97
C GLN A 130 -14.65 -11.59 15.61
N HIS A 131 -14.49 -11.61 16.94
CA HIS A 131 -13.43 -10.83 17.59
C HIS A 131 -12.06 -11.36 17.16
N ARG A 132 -11.13 -10.47 16.90
CA ARG A 132 -9.78 -10.83 16.49
C ARG A 132 -8.75 -10.15 17.38
N LEU A 133 -7.92 -10.94 18.03
CA LEU A 133 -6.67 -10.45 18.61
C LEU A 133 -5.62 -10.47 17.52
N VAL A 134 -5.00 -9.32 17.29
CA VAL A 134 -3.98 -9.11 16.25
C VAL A 134 -2.65 -8.78 16.90
N LEU A 135 -1.59 -9.43 16.42
CA LEU A 135 -0.21 -9.15 16.76
C LEU A 135 0.52 -8.82 15.47
N ASP A 136 0.85 -7.54 15.27
CA ASP A 136 1.64 -7.07 14.14
C ASP A 136 3.08 -6.85 14.56
N LEU A 137 4.02 -7.44 13.84
CA LEU A 137 5.45 -7.38 14.10
C LEU A 137 6.13 -6.54 13.02
N TYR A 138 6.31 -5.26 13.28
CA TYR A 138 6.99 -4.35 12.35
C TYR A 138 8.50 -4.34 12.61
N PRO A 139 9.34 -4.22 11.56
CA PRO A 139 10.77 -4.03 11.74
C PRO A 139 11.04 -2.70 12.44
N THR A 140 12.08 -2.64 13.27
CA THR A 140 12.51 -1.39 13.92
C THR A 140 13.05 -0.36 12.93
N ARG A 141 13.55 -0.83 11.79
CA ARG A 141 13.95 0.00 10.64
C ARG A 141 13.18 -0.51 9.41
N ALA A 142 12.32 0.32 8.88
CA ALA A 142 11.64 0.00 7.62
C ALA A 142 12.68 -0.10 6.48
N ALA A 143 12.58 -1.15 5.66
CA ALA A 143 13.36 -1.24 4.44
C ALA A 143 12.97 -0.10 3.49
N ASP A 144 13.94 0.51 2.81
CA ASP A 144 13.64 1.48 1.76
C ASP A 144 13.21 0.73 0.49
N PRO A 145 11.95 0.85 0.06
CA PRO A 145 11.47 0.14 -1.11
C PRO A 145 12.12 0.65 -2.41
N LEU A 146 12.62 1.87 -2.44
CA LEU A 146 13.36 2.39 -3.59
C LEU A 146 14.76 1.74 -3.69
N GLU A 147 15.43 1.58 -2.55
CA GLU A 147 16.72 0.87 -2.49
C GLU A 147 16.56 -0.60 -2.89
N ALA A 148 15.48 -1.27 -2.45
CA ALA A 148 15.18 -2.63 -2.85
C ALA A 148 14.96 -2.75 -4.37
N LEU A 149 14.25 -1.80 -4.99
CA LEU A 149 13.99 -1.76 -6.42
C LEU A 149 15.28 -1.51 -7.23
N ILE A 150 16.18 -0.66 -6.73
CA ILE A 150 17.50 -0.40 -7.34
C ILE A 150 18.38 -1.66 -7.27
N ASN A 151 18.41 -2.33 -6.12
CA ASN A 151 19.18 -3.55 -5.91
C ASN A 151 18.69 -4.70 -6.80
N GLU A 152 17.39 -4.85 -6.97
CA GLU A 152 16.79 -5.83 -7.91
C GLU A 152 17.28 -5.58 -9.36
N ARG A 153 17.40 -4.34 -9.76
CA ARG A 153 17.96 -3.97 -11.07
C ARG A 153 19.43 -4.36 -11.22
N LEU A 154 20.23 -4.08 -10.21
CA LEU A 154 21.69 -4.37 -10.23
C LEU A 154 21.95 -5.88 -10.28
N GLN A 155 21.12 -6.69 -9.61
CA GLN A 155 21.22 -8.14 -9.61
C GLN A 155 20.63 -8.78 -10.89
N GLY A 156 19.55 -8.21 -11.46
CA GLY A 156 18.91 -8.69 -12.68
C GLY A 156 19.66 -8.36 -13.97
N GLY A 157 20.52 -7.35 -13.95
CA GLY A 157 21.34 -6.93 -15.10
C GLY A 157 22.51 -7.87 -15.42
N GLY A 158 22.84 -8.81 -14.53
CA GLY A 158 23.97 -9.73 -14.69
C GLY A 158 23.67 -11.04 -15.44
N ASN A 159 22.43 -11.35 -15.79
CA ASN A 159 22.07 -12.71 -16.25
C ASN A 159 21.44 -12.78 -17.65
N THR A 160 21.60 -11.77 -18.51
CA THR A 160 21.25 -11.86 -19.94
C THR A 160 22.50 -12.00 -20.82
N ALA A 161 23.48 -12.79 -20.40
CA ALA A 161 24.45 -13.34 -21.33
C ALA A 161 23.82 -14.58 -22.02
N ARG A 162 23.37 -14.36 -23.26
CA ARG A 162 22.93 -15.34 -24.21
C ARG A 162 23.77 -16.61 -24.11
N SER A 163 23.16 -17.74 -23.82
CA SER A 163 23.70 -19.05 -24.15
C SER A 163 23.64 -19.25 -25.67
N ALA A 164 24.73 -19.01 -26.34
CA ALA A 164 24.96 -19.48 -27.70
C ALA A 164 25.61 -20.87 -27.64
N PRO A 165 25.29 -21.81 -28.56
CA PRO A 165 25.80 -23.16 -28.49
C PRO A 165 27.30 -23.22 -28.78
N SER A 166 27.98 -23.94 -27.92
CA SER A 166 29.42 -24.26 -27.99
C SER A 166 29.74 -25.04 -29.23
N MET A 167 30.63 -24.51 -30.06
CA MET A 167 31.44 -25.31 -30.95
C MET A 167 32.90 -25.23 -30.52
N THR A 168 33.45 -26.38 -30.28
CA THR A 168 34.82 -26.70 -29.91
C THR A 168 35.87 -26.23 -30.94
N ALA A 169 36.85 -25.46 -30.48
CA ALA A 169 38.23 -25.52 -30.99
C ALA A 169 39.15 -24.68 -30.08
N THR A 170 40.10 -25.34 -29.47
CA THR A 170 41.29 -24.75 -28.81
C THR A 170 42.28 -24.24 -29.86
N PRO A 171 42.94 -23.06 -29.69
CA PRO A 171 44.32 -23.07 -29.23
C PRO A 171 44.73 -21.86 -28.32
N THR A 172 45.82 -22.03 -27.67
CA THR A 172 46.63 -21.35 -26.68
C THR A 172 46.94 -19.85 -26.93
N PRO A 173 47.18 -19.03 -25.86
CA PRO A 173 47.17 -17.58 -25.88
C PRO A 173 48.57 -16.92 -26.06
N PRO A 174 48.61 -15.62 -26.40
CA PRO A 174 49.67 -14.74 -25.99
C PRO A 174 49.18 -13.57 -25.10
N PRO A 175 50.10 -12.80 -24.44
CA PRO A 175 49.85 -12.19 -23.16
C PRO A 175 49.21 -10.79 -23.21
N ALA A 176 48.69 -10.40 -22.03
CA ALA A 176 47.93 -9.26 -21.68
C ALA A 176 48.45 -7.88 -22.06
N SER A 177 47.52 -7.05 -22.52
CA SER A 177 47.61 -5.58 -22.38
C SER A 177 46.37 -5.10 -21.63
N ARG A 178 46.57 -4.47 -20.48
CA ARG A 178 45.57 -3.85 -19.65
C ARG A 178 44.99 -2.65 -20.38
N LEU A 179 43.71 -2.68 -20.71
CA LEU A 179 42.91 -1.49 -21.00
C LEU A 179 41.77 -1.43 -19.99
N GLY A 180 41.61 -0.24 -19.42
CA GLY A 180 40.72 0.03 -18.30
C GLY A 180 39.27 -0.25 -18.60
N THR A 181 38.59 -0.80 -17.63
CA THR A 181 37.15 -0.94 -17.58
C THR A 181 36.45 0.42 -17.52
N PRO A 182 35.37 0.65 -18.27
CA PRO A 182 34.57 1.86 -18.08
C PRO A 182 33.92 1.82 -16.71
N SER A 183 34.17 2.86 -15.90
CA SER A 183 33.50 3.04 -14.60
C SER A 183 32.02 3.27 -14.80
N ASP A 184 31.22 2.55 -14.04
CA ASP A 184 29.76 2.74 -13.97
C ASP A 184 29.47 4.02 -13.18
N PRO A 185 28.83 5.05 -13.79
CA PRO A 185 28.57 6.33 -13.13
C PRO A 185 27.70 6.21 -11.87
N LEU A 186 26.91 5.14 -11.76
CA LEU A 186 26.04 4.89 -10.61
C LEU A 186 26.83 4.32 -9.43
N ALA A 187 27.83 3.48 -9.70
CA ALA A 187 28.73 2.94 -8.68
C ALA A 187 29.59 4.06 -8.06
N ASP A 188 30.03 5.01 -8.90
CA ASP A 188 30.78 6.17 -8.42
C ASP A 188 29.93 7.14 -7.59
N LEU A 189 28.65 7.27 -7.91
CA LEU A 189 27.70 8.10 -7.15
C LEU A 189 27.38 7.48 -5.77
N LEU A 190 27.22 6.16 -5.70
CA LEU A 190 27.01 5.41 -4.45
C LEU A 190 28.28 5.44 -3.58
N ALA A 191 29.47 5.31 -4.18
CA ALA A 191 30.73 5.41 -3.46
C ALA A 191 31.00 6.82 -2.91
N ASN A 192 30.58 7.88 -3.62
CA ASN A 192 30.65 9.25 -3.15
C ASN A 192 29.65 9.54 -2.02
N GLN A 193 28.46 8.97 -2.08
CA GLN A 193 27.45 9.12 -1.01
C GLN A 193 27.89 8.44 0.29
N GLN A 194 28.53 7.27 0.20
CA GLN A 194 29.12 6.59 1.35
C GLN A 194 30.31 7.34 1.96
N ARG A 195 31.10 8.05 1.15
CA ARG A 195 32.19 8.91 1.64
C ARG A 195 31.67 10.19 2.30
N ALA A 196 30.54 10.73 1.84
CA ALA A 196 29.92 11.90 2.45
C ALA A 196 29.28 11.60 3.81
N SER A 197 28.75 10.37 4.01
CA SER A 197 28.16 9.94 5.28
C SER A 197 29.18 9.52 6.35
N SER A 198 30.43 9.20 5.98
CA SER A 198 31.49 8.81 6.92
C SER A 198 32.33 9.99 7.44
N GLY A 199 32.07 11.23 6.99
CA GLY A 199 32.82 12.42 7.33
C GLY A 199 32.29 13.23 8.55
N LEU A 200 31.23 12.81 9.22
CA LEU A 200 30.58 13.57 10.30
C LEU A 200 30.66 12.88 11.66
N ASN A 201 31.83 12.45 12.08
CA ASN A 201 32.08 12.08 13.48
C ASN A 201 33.44 12.57 13.95
N ALA A 202 33.48 13.79 14.46
CA ALA A 202 34.53 14.24 15.37
C ALA A 202 33.89 14.97 16.56
N PRO A 203 34.34 14.73 17.81
CA PRO A 203 33.64 15.18 19.01
C PRO A 203 33.98 16.62 19.37
N ALA A 204 32.98 17.46 19.56
CA ALA A 204 33.14 18.76 20.15
C ALA A 204 33.07 18.67 21.69
N ARG A 205 34.12 19.19 22.32
CA ARG A 205 34.28 19.30 23.77
C ARG A 205 33.32 20.28 24.40
N SER A 206 32.94 19.93 25.62
CA SER A 206 32.22 20.70 26.64
C SER A 206 32.70 22.14 26.84
N ALA A 207 31.77 23.07 26.96
CA ALA A 207 31.95 24.27 27.84
C ALA A 207 30.60 24.60 28.50
N SER A 208 30.74 24.81 29.79
CA SER A 208 29.74 24.93 30.83
C SER A 208 29.19 26.36 31.02
N ALA A 209 28.00 26.43 31.63
CA ALA A 209 27.44 27.53 32.46
C ALA A 209 26.79 28.72 31.70
N ALA A 210 25.57 29.10 31.95
CA ALA A 210 25.03 29.62 33.20
C ALA A 210 23.51 29.85 33.07
N SER A 211 22.85 29.62 34.19
CA SER A 211 21.45 29.96 34.50
C SER A 211 21.17 31.45 34.45
N VAL A 212 19.94 31.84 34.10
CA VAL A 212 19.16 32.87 34.87
C VAL A 212 17.66 32.66 34.67
N ASN A 213 16.96 32.63 35.79
CA ASN A 213 15.52 32.67 35.98
C ASN A 213 14.87 34.00 35.58
N ASN A 214 13.61 33.99 35.19
CA ASN A 214 12.46 34.67 35.84
C ASN A 214 11.22 34.56 34.96
N ALA A 215 10.17 33.94 35.38
CA ALA A 215 9.06 34.33 36.23
C ALA A 215 8.02 35.26 35.58
N ALA A 216 6.85 34.66 35.39
CA ALA A 216 5.49 35.08 35.68
C ALA A 216 4.91 36.42 35.15
N ALA A 217 3.76 36.34 34.48
CA ALA A 217 2.44 36.76 34.95
C ALA A 217 1.46 36.98 33.79
N SER A 218 0.40 36.27 33.82
CA SER A 218 -1.05 36.54 33.85
C SER A 218 -1.59 37.85 33.30
N THR A 219 -2.67 37.76 32.57
CA THR A 219 -4.04 38.30 32.60
C THR A 219 -4.48 38.72 31.20
N ALA A 220 -5.48 38.12 30.64
CA ALA A 220 -6.93 38.27 30.74
C ALA A 220 -7.54 39.37 29.85
N THR A 221 -8.50 38.91 29.02
CA THR A 221 -9.77 39.54 28.61
C THR A 221 -9.73 40.79 27.71
N THR A 222 -10.37 40.85 26.56
CA THR A 222 -11.81 41.01 26.32
C THR A 222 -12.11 41.20 24.81
N SER A 223 -13.30 40.78 24.48
CA SER A 223 -14.10 40.92 23.26
C SER A 223 -14.14 42.31 22.62
N ALA A 224 -14.31 42.35 21.30
CA ALA A 224 -15.38 43.05 20.60
C ALA A 224 -15.22 43.05 19.07
N THR A 225 -16.20 42.53 18.36
CA THR A 225 -16.61 42.93 17.04
C THR A 225 -17.51 44.20 17.19
N PRO A 226 -17.73 45.09 16.21
CA PRO A 226 -18.25 44.80 14.92
C PRO A 226 -17.93 45.77 13.74
N ALA A 227 -18.38 45.38 12.57
CA ALA A 227 -19.10 46.11 11.50
C ALA A 227 -18.36 46.91 10.41
N LEU A 228 -18.68 46.46 9.21
CA LEU A 228 -19.10 47.19 7.99
C LEU A 228 -18.36 48.46 7.54
N GLY A 229 -17.97 48.42 6.26
CA GLY A 229 -17.71 49.64 5.47
C GLY A 229 -17.22 49.31 4.07
N ALA A 230 -18.09 49.55 3.15
CA ALA A 230 -18.07 49.24 1.74
C ALA A 230 -17.26 50.26 0.90
N LEU A 231 -16.96 49.80 -0.37
CA LEU A 231 -16.79 50.60 -1.62
C LEU A 231 -15.49 51.43 -1.75
N THR A 232 -14.68 51.25 -2.80
CA THR A 232 -14.87 51.75 -4.18
C THR A 232 -13.66 51.46 -5.05
N MET A 233 -13.91 50.89 -6.20
CA MET A 233 -13.51 51.20 -7.60
C MET A 233 -12.11 51.75 -7.95
N ALA A 234 -11.57 51.09 -8.94
CA ALA A 234 -10.44 51.33 -9.87
C ALA A 234 -10.47 52.74 -10.54
N PRO A 235 -9.66 53.07 -11.53
CA PRO A 235 -8.79 52.31 -12.43
C PRO A 235 -7.46 53.05 -12.87
N PRO A 236 -6.93 52.85 -14.09
CA PRO A 236 -5.55 52.56 -14.39
C PRO A 236 -4.80 53.74 -15.04
N ILE A 237 -3.48 53.70 -15.15
CA ILE A 237 -2.76 54.51 -16.12
C ILE A 237 -1.56 53.76 -16.71
N THR A 238 -1.54 53.84 -17.98
CA THR A 238 -0.73 53.47 -19.10
C THR A 238 0.60 54.23 -19.23
N THR A 239 1.45 53.62 -20.09
CA THR A 239 2.45 54.21 -21.03
C THR A 239 3.80 54.59 -20.43
N ALA A 240 4.84 54.20 -21.00
CA ALA A 240 5.46 54.02 -22.29
C ALA A 240 6.89 54.59 -22.29
N ALA A 241 7.70 53.99 -23.12
CA ALA A 241 8.78 54.52 -23.91
C ALA A 241 10.22 54.49 -23.36
N SER A 242 11.02 53.56 -23.88
CA SER A 242 12.03 53.77 -24.90
C SER A 242 13.25 54.60 -24.52
N ALA A 243 14.43 53.94 -24.51
CA ALA A 243 15.62 54.49 -25.12
C ALA A 243 16.67 53.36 -25.41
N ALA A 244 17.06 53.31 -26.63
CA ALA A 244 18.15 52.51 -27.17
C ALA A 244 19.51 53.25 -27.00
N ALA A 245 20.56 52.47 -26.90
CA ALA A 245 21.92 52.72 -27.39
C ALA A 245 22.86 51.80 -26.56
N ASP A 246 23.90 51.17 -26.97
CA ASP A 246 24.62 51.03 -28.22
C ASP A 246 25.57 49.84 -28.09
N ALA A 247 25.97 49.30 -29.17
CA ALA A 247 26.78 48.10 -29.31
C ALA A 247 28.25 48.26 -28.82
N THR A 248 28.78 47.20 -28.24
CA THR A 248 30.19 46.83 -28.48
C THR A 248 30.33 45.31 -28.55
N SER A 249 30.70 44.86 -29.70
CA SER A 249 31.07 43.52 -30.07
C SER A 249 32.35 43.07 -29.36
N VAL A 250 32.31 41.94 -28.67
CA VAL A 250 33.51 41.13 -28.43
C VAL A 250 33.22 39.71 -28.90
N ALA A 251 34.11 39.30 -29.81
CA ALA A 251 34.06 38.04 -30.52
C ALA A 251 34.26 36.83 -29.62
N GLY A 252 33.52 35.79 -29.91
CA GLY A 252 34.01 34.43 -30.03
C GLY A 252 34.37 33.67 -28.76
N THR A 253 33.41 32.98 -28.19
CA THR A 253 33.60 31.58 -27.74
C THR A 253 32.29 30.85 -27.99
N SER A 254 32.34 29.91 -28.93
CA SER A 254 31.25 28.93 -29.13
C SER A 254 30.90 28.31 -27.80
N PRO A 255 29.59 28.25 -27.43
CA PRO A 255 29.20 27.41 -26.31
C PRO A 255 29.49 25.97 -26.73
N ALA A 256 30.46 25.35 -26.06
CA ALA A 256 30.56 23.91 -26.05
C ALA A 256 29.15 23.37 -25.81
N GLN A 257 28.65 22.62 -26.77
CA GLN A 257 27.46 21.81 -26.58
C GLN A 257 27.70 20.99 -25.33
N ALA A 258 27.04 21.39 -24.23
CA ALA A 258 26.84 20.52 -23.12
C ALA A 258 26.06 19.33 -23.70
N GLN A 259 26.78 18.29 -24.07
CA GLN A 259 26.22 16.97 -24.24
C GLN A 259 25.61 16.65 -22.86
N GLY A 260 24.35 16.98 -22.69
CA GLY A 260 23.58 16.56 -21.55
C GLY A 260 23.71 15.04 -21.46
N THR A 261 24.45 14.60 -20.46
CA THR A 261 24.38 13.21 -20.01
C THR A 261 22.92 12.85 -19.95
N ALA A 262 22.48 11.95 -20.82
CA ALA A 262 21.13 11.40 -20.79
C ALA A 262 20.97 10.84 -19.39
N THR A 263 20.28 11.55 -18.54
CA THR A 263 19.94 11.08 -17.19
C THR A 263 19.13 9.82 -17.41
N ASP A 264 19.66 8.68 -16.99
CA ASP A 264 19.00 7.36 -17.07
C ASP A 264 17.76 7.38 -16.20
N ARG A 265 16.73 8.07 -16.68
CA ARG A 265 15.44 8.13 -15.99
C ARG A 265 14.71 6.80 -16.18
N ILE A 266 14.31 6.19 -15.08
CA ILE A 266 13.46 5.01 -15.05
C ILE A 266 12.02 5.48 -14.81
N ILE A 267 11.08 4.93 -15.56
CA ILE A 267 9.66 5.07 -15.28
C ILE A 267 9.26 4.03 -14.23
N ILE A 268 8.70 4.47 -13.12
CA ILE A 268 8.23 3.59 -12.05
C ILE A 268 6.71 3.55 -12.06
N VAL A 269 6.14 2.36 -12.22
CA VAL A 269 4.70 2.12 -12.16
C VAL A 269 4.39 1.35 -10.88
N ALA A 270 3.66 1.97 -9.96
CA ALA A 270 3.15 1.27 -8.78
C ALA A 270 1.90 0.48 -9.17
N LEU A 271 1.96 -0.82 -8.94
CA LEU A 271 0.84 -1.75 -9.07
C LEU A 271 0.33 -2.08 -7.69
N ASP A 272 -0.97 -1.93 -7.50
CA ASP A 272 -1.64 -2.17 -6.24
C ASP A 272 -2.66 -3.30 -6.40
N PRO A 273 -2.26 -4.56 -6.16
CA PRO A 273 -3.24 -5.65 -6.10
C PRO A 273 -4.14 -5.42 -4.90
N GLY A 274 -5.44 -5.19 -5.12
CA GLY A 274 -6.41 -4.94 -4.06
C GLY A 274 -6.43 -6.05 -2.99
N HIS A 275 -6.94 -5.74 -1.79
CA HIS A 275 -7.14 -6.69 -0.70
C HIS A 275 -5.86 -7.39 -0.21
N GLY A 276 -5.98 -8.62 0.31
CA GLY A 276 -4.85 -9.43 0.79
C GLY A 276 -4.95 -9.81 2.27
N GLY A 277 -4.29 -10.90 2.65
CA GLY A 277 -4.27 -11.38 4.04
C GLY A 277 -5.67 -11.63 4.58
N GLU A 278 -6.02 -10.94 5.66
CA GLU A 278 -7.34 -11.01 6.31
C GLU A 278 -8.48 -10.49 5.42
N ASP A 279 -8.18 -9.64 4.45
CA ASP A 279 -9.18 -9.13 3.53
C ASP A 279 -9.20 -9.96 2.23
N PRO A 280 -10.18 -10.86 2.04
CA PRO A 280 -10.26 -11.69 0.85
C PRO A 280 -10.73 -10.92 -0.39
N GLY A 281 -11.26 -9.69 -0.23
CA GLY A 281 -12.05 -9.03 -1.27
C GLY A 281 -13.38 -9.73 -1.51
N ALA A 282 -13.90 -9.60 -2.71
CA ALA A 282 -15.07 -10.34 -3.14
C ALA A 282 -14.76 -11.84 -3.31
N ILE A 283 -15.78 -12.67 -3.11
CA ILE A 283 -15.69 -14.12 -3.29
C ILE A 283 -16.70 -14.53 -4.35
N GLY A 284 -16.21 -15.13 -5.42
CA GLY A 284 -17.03 -15.62 -6.51
C GLY A 284 -17.91 -16.83 -6.11
N PRO A 285 -18.89 -17.18 -6.94
CA PRO A 285 -19.80 -18.32 -6.69
C PRO A 285 -19.07 -19.65 -6.53
N ASN A 286 -17.94 -19.84 -7.17
CA ASN A 286 -17.13 -21.06 -7.07
C ASN A 286 -16.06 -20.98 -5.98
N GLY A 287 -16.08 -19.92 -5.16
CA GLY A 287 -15.14 -19.74 -4.05
C GLY A 287 -13.83 -19.04 -4.42
N THR A 288 -13.67 -18.56 -5.65
CA THR A 288 -12.52 -17.76 -6.07
C THR A 288 -12.48 -16.47 -5.28
N LYS A 289 -11.33 -16.16 -4.69
CA LYS A 289 -11.13 -14.93 -3.93
C LYS A 289 -10.49 -13.87 -4.82
N GLU A 290 -11.02 -12.67 -4.76
CA GLU A 290 -10.51 -11.52 -5.51
C GLU A 290 -9.03 -11.28 -5.26
N LYS A 291 -8.59 -11.27 -3.99
CA LYS A 291 -7.19 -11.04 -3.61
C LYS A 291 -6.18 -11.92 -4.34
N ASP A 292 -6.56 -13.16 -4.66
CA ASP A 292 -5.68 -14.13 -5.31
C ASP A 292 -5.56 -13.84 -6.81
N VAL A 293 -6.69 -13.52 -7.45
CA VAL A 293 -6.76 -13.21 -8.88
C VAL A 293 -6.03 -11.92 -9.20
N VAL A 294 -6.29 -10.86 -8.44
CA VAL A 294 -5.67 -9.55 -8.69
C VAL A 294 -4.16 -9.56 -8.45
N LEU A 295 -3.69 -10.40 -7.52
CA LEU A 295 -2.26 -10.61 -7.30
C LEU A 295 -1.60 -11.30 -8.49
N GLN A 296 -2.25 -12.34 -9.05
CA GLN A 296 -1.77 -13.03 -10.27
C GLN A 296 -1.68 -12.08 -11.46
N ILE A 297 -2.71 -11.26 -11.69
CA ILE A 297 -2.72 -10.26 -12.76
C ILE A 297 -1.60 -9.23 -12.55
N ALA A 298 -1.40 -8.76 -11.33
CA ALA A 298 -0.36 -7.80 -11.00
C ALA A 298 1.05 -8.35 -11.25
N HIS A 299 1.32 -9.62 -10.91
CA HIS A 299 2.59 -10.27 -11.21
C HIS A 299 2.85 -10.38 -12.72
N ARG A 300 1.84 -10.77 -13.51
CA ARG A 300 1.95 -10.85 -14.99
C ARG A 300 2.21 -9.46 -15.59
N LEU A 301 1.55 -8.43 -15.08
CA LEU A 301 1.77 -7.06 -15.53
C LEU A 301 3.16 -6.53 -15.12
N ARG A 302 3.63 -6.85 -13.90
CA ARG A 302 4.99 -6.53 -13.44
C ARG A 302 6.05 -7.07 -14.38
N GLU A 303 5.95 -8.33 -14.79
CA GLU A 303 6.90 -8.94 -15.73
C GLU A 303 6.96 -8.17 -17.05
N ARG A 304 5.78 -7.79 -17.60
CA ARG A 304 5.71 -7.01 -18.85
C ARG A 304 6.36 -5.64 -18.70
N ILE A 305 6.05 -4.93 -17.63
CA ILE A 305 6.61 -3.61 -17.35
C ILE A 305 8.13 -3.68 -17.23
N ASN A 306 8.64 -4.65 -16.45
CA ASN A 306 10.08 -4.79 -16.20
C ASN A 306 10.89 -5.14 -17.46
N ASN A 307 10.25 -5.78 -18.45
CA ASN A 307 10.85 -6.16 -19.73
C ASN A 307 10.66 -5.10 -20.83
N THR A 308 10.02 -3.96 -20.52
CA THR A 308 9.68 -2.94 -21.52
C THR A 308 10.55 -1.70 -21.41
N VAL A 309 10.96 -1.18 -22.57
CA VAL A 309 11.60 0.12 -22.74
C VAL A 309 10.73 0.98 -23.65
N ILE A 310 10.27 2.12 -23.16
CA ILE A 310 9.41 3.02 -23.92
C ILE A 310 10.24 4.01 -24.71
N LYS A 311 9.91 4.16 -26.01
CA LYS A 311 10.42 5.23 -26.84
C LYS A 311 9.58 6.50 -26.62
N THR A 312 10.18 7.53 -26.08
CA THR A 312 9.56 8.86 -25.91
C THR A 312 10.29 9.90 -26.77
N LYS A 313 9.74 11.12 -26.84
CA LYS A 313 10.43 12.25 -27.47
C LYS A 313 11.74 12.63 -26.79
N HIS A 314 11.98 12.15 -25.56
CA HIS A 314 13.19 12.40 -24.77
C HIS A 314 14.19 11.22 -24.79
N GLY A 315 13.93 10.19 -25.59
CA GLY A 315 14.77 9.00 -25.70
C GLY A 315 14.10 7.71 -25.26
N LEU A 316 14.90 6.69 -25.06
CA LEU A 316 14.46 5.37 -24.58
C LEU A 316 14.45 5.38 -23.06
N LEU A 317 13.29 5.10 -22.46
CA LEU A 317 13.12 5.06 -21.01
C LEU A 317 12.76 3.64 -20.57
N PRO A 318 13.60 2.99 -19.77
CA PRO A 318 13.28 1.71 -19.16
C PRO A 318 12.18 1.87 -18.11
N MET A 319 11.40 0.81 -17.91
CA MET A 319 10.33 0.78 -16.93
C MET A 319 10.63 -0.18 -15.80
N ARG A 320 10.05 0.09 -14.64
CA ARG A 320 10.00 -0.81 -13.49
C ARG A 320 8.63 -0.77 -12.84
N ALA A 321 8.12 -1.94 -12.49
CA ALA A 321 6.93 -2.06 -11.67
C ALA A 321 7.33 -2.22 -10.20
N PHE A 322 6.61 -1.53 -9.33
CA PHE A 322 6.66 -1.70 -7.89
C PHE A 322 5.30 -2.22 -7.42
N LEU A 323 5.25 -3.32 -6.65
CA LEU A 323 4.02 -3.84 -6.09
C LEU A 323 3.83 -3.34 -4.65
N THR A 324 2.61 -2.89 -4.32
CA THR A 324 2.28 -2.52 -2.93
C THR A 324 2.28 -3.74 -2.01
N ARG A 325 1.91 -4.91 -2.56
CA ARG A 325 2.09 -6.25 -1.99
C ARG A 325 2.46 -7.24 -3.09
N ASP A 326 3.36 -8.14 -2.81
CA ASP A 326 3.86 -9.17 -3.72
C ASP A 326 3.46 -10.59 -3.31
N ALA A 327 2.77 -10.71 -2.17
CA ALA A 327 2.27 -11.96 -1.62
C ALA A 327 0.89 -11.73 -0.95
N ASP A 328 0.36 -12.78 -0.30
CA ASP A 328 -0.95 -12.72 0.37
C ASP A 328 -0.81 -12.15 1.79
N PHE A 329 -0.76 -10.84 1.88
CA PHE A 329 -0.83 -10.07 3.13
C PHE A 329 -1.64 -8.79 2.94
N PHE A 330 -2.18 -8.25 4.02
CA PHE A 330 -2.99 -7.03 3.99
C PHE A 330 -2.10 -5.78 4.03
N VAL A 331 -2.38 -4.82 3.18
CA VAL A 331 -1.78 -3.48 3.21
C VAL A 331 -2.90 -2.45 3.38
N PRO A 332 -2.89 -1.63 4.42
CA PRO A 332 -3.88 -0.56 4.60
C PRO A 332 -3.91 0.41 3.42
N LEU A 333 -5.10 0.94 3.10
CA LEU A 333 -5.31 1.77 1.90
C LEU A 333 -4.34 2.97 1.84
N GLN A 334 -4.16 3.66 2.96
CA GLN A 334 -3.22 4.78 3.02
C GLN A 334 -1.78 4.35 2.83
N VAL A 335 -1.38 3.20 3.40
CA VAL A 335 -0.02 2.67 3.27
C VAL A 335 0.30 2.30 1.82
N ARG A 336 -0.69 1.84 1.02
CA ARG A 336 -0.53 1.59 -0.42
C ARG A 336 -0.11 2.87 -1.15
N VAL A 337 -0.79 3.98 -0.88
CA VAL A 337 -0.45 5.30 -1.43
C VAL A 337 0.93 5.76 -0.98
N GLU A 338 1.26 5.62 0.31
CA GLU A 338 2.57 5.99 0.85
C GLU A 338 3.70 5.18 0.23
N LYS A 339 3.51 3.88 0.03
CA LYS A 339 4.48 3.01 -0.64
C LYS A 339 4.76 3.47 -2.07
N ALA A 340 3.70 3.80 -2.84
CA ALA A 340 3.85 4.32 -4.19
C ALA A 340 4.59 5.68 -4.23
N ARG A 341 4.28 6.57 -3.28
CA ARG A 341 4.96 7.87 -3.15
C ARG A 341 6.42 7.72 -2.73
N ARG A 342 6.72 6.78 -1.84
CA ARG A 342 8.09 6.53 -1.37
C ARG A 342 9.01 6.06 -2.49
N VAL A 343 8.54 5.25 -3.42
CA VAL A 343 9.28 4.88 -4.64
C VAL A 343 9.20 5.95 -5.73
N GLN A 344 8.55 7.09 -5.48
CA GLN A 344 8.34 8.16 -6.46
C GLN A 344 7.71 7.66 -7.77
N ALA A 345 6.68 6.83 -7.66
CA ALA A 345 6.00 6.26 -8.82
C ALA A 345 5.49 7.34 -9.79
N ASP A 346 5.59 7.08 -11.07
CA ASP A 346 5.08 7.93 -12.15
C ASP A 346 3.59 7.63 -12.46
N LEU A 347 3.12 6.42 -12.12
CA LEU A 347 1.71 6.00 -12.18
C LEU A 347 1.37 5.09 -11.00
N PHE A 348 0.11 5.10 -10.59
CA PHE A 348 -0.47 4.16 -9.64
C PHE A 348 -1.69 3.47 -10.24
N ILE A 349 -1.70 2.14 -10.24
CA ILE A 349 -2.76 1.32 -10.83
C ILE A 349 -3.22 0.31 -9.78
N SER A 350 -4.40 0.53 -9.20
CA SER A 350 -5.07 -0.43 -8.33
C SER A 350 -5.86 -1.42 -9.18
N ILE A 351 -5.71 -2.70 -8.89
CA ILE A 351 -6.28 -3.81 -9.68
C ILE A 351 -7.27 -4.55 -8.80
N HIS A 352 -8.52 -4.62 -9.25
CA HIS A 352 -9.66 -5.18 -8.56
C HIS A 352 -10.50 -6.11 -9.44
N ALA A 353 -11.38 -6.89 -8.83
CA ALA A 353 -12.34 -7.77 -9.49
C ALA A 353 -13.57 -7.97 -8.61
N ASP A 354 -14.21 -6.89 -8.23
CA ASP A 354 -15.26 -6.81 -7.22
C ASP A 354 -16.52 -7.65 -7.51
N ALA A 355 -17.31 -7.86 -6.49
CA ALA A 355 -18.69 -8.34 -6.63
C ALA A 355 -19.61 -7.16 -6.90
N PHE A 356 -20.58 -7.35 -7.79
CA PHE A 356 -21.65 -6.39 -8.00
C PHE A 356 -22.96 -6.87 -7.39
N MET A 357 -23.89 -5.93 -7.14
CA MET A 357 -25.20 -6.21 -6.51
C MET A 357 -26.03 -7.22 -7.31
N THR A 358 -25.82 -7.30 -8.62
CA THR A 358 -26.52 -8.24 -9.50
C THR A 358 -25.52 -9.20 -10.16
N PRO A 359 -25.76 -10.52 -10.13
CA PRO A 359 -24.88 -11.51 -10.76
C PRO A 359 -24.75 -11.38 -12.29
N GLN A 360 -25.64 -10.59 -12.90
CA GLN A 360 -25.62 -10.33 -14.35
C GLN A 360 -24.62 -9.26 -14.76
N ALA A 361 -24.08 -8.49 -13.80
CA ALA A 361 -23.06 -7.50 -14.07
C ALA A 361 -21.83 -8.17 -14.68
N ARG A 362 -21.31 -7.58 -15.75
CA ARG A 362 -20.16 -8.11 -16.49
C ARG A 362 -19.36 -6.99 -17.13
N GLY A 363 -18.11 -7.29 -17.42
CA GLY A 363 -17.18 -6.41 -18.09
C GLY A 363 -16.39 -5.53 -17.15
N ALA A 364 -15.34 -4.93 -17.67
CA ALA A 364 -14.41 -4.09 -16.92
C ALA A 364 -14.90 -2.65 -16.75
N SER A 365 -14.44 -1.99 -15.71
CA SER A 365 -14.61 -0.54 -15.47
C SER A 365 -13.28 0.08 -15.04
N VAL A 366 -13.13 1.37 -15.28
CA VAL A 366 -11.97 2.14 -14.79
C VAL A 366 -12.47 3.36 -14.02
N PHE A 367 -11.88 3.57 -12.86
CA PHE A 367 -12.23 4.65 -11.95
C PHE A 367 -11.03 5.57 -11.71
N ALA A 368 -11.33 6.86 -11.59
CA ALA A 368 -10.41 7.89 -11.13
C ALA A 368 -10.96 8.57 -9.88
N LEU A 369 -10.12 9.30 -9.16
CA LEU A 369 -10.54 10.05 -7.98
C LEU A 369 -11.53 11.17 -8.37
N SER A 370 -12.54 11.39 -7.52
CA SER A 370 -13.36 12.60 -7.48
C SER A 370 -13.14 13.34 -6.17
N GLN A 371 -12.90 14.64 -6.23
CA GLN A 371 -12.89 15.52 -5.06
C GLN A 371 -14.30 15.92 -4.61
N GLY A 372 -15.28 15.77 -5.49
CA GLY A 372 -16.68 16.14 -5.26
C GLY A 372 -17.60 14.91 -5.23
N ALA A 373 -18.75 15.04 -5.88
CA ALA A 373 -19.71 13.97 -6.02
C ALA A 373 -19.17 12.85 -6.93
N ALA A 374 -19.60 11.63 -6.67
CA ALA A 374 -19.32 10.53 -7.58
C ALA A 374 -20.07 10.71 -8.91
N SER A 375 -19.47 10.23 -10.00
CA SER A 375 -20.03 10.32 -11.37
C SER A 375 -21.34 9.53 -11.50
N SER A 376 -21.53 8.48 -10.68
CA SER A 376 -22.74 7.67 -10.66
C SER A 376 -23.03 7.12 -9.26
N ALA A 377 -24.26 6.64 -9.04
CA ALA A 377 -24.62 5.93 -7.82
C ALA A 377 -23.80 4.64 -7.65
N GLN A 378 -23.48 3.98 -8.77
CA GLN A 378 -22.65 2.78 -8.81
C GLN A 378 -21.21 3.11 -8.38
N ALA A 379 -20.58 4.11 -8.95
CA ALA A 379 -19.22 4.53 -8.58
C ALA A 379 -19.13 4.90 -7.08
N ARG A 380 -20.17 5.56 -6.56
CA ARG A 380 -20.27 5.87 -5.12
C ARG A 380 -20.35 4.59 -4.27
N TRP A 381 -21.13 3.62 -4.72
CA TRP A 381 -21.28 2.36 -4.00
C TRP A 381 -19.97 1.58 -4.01
N MET A 382 -19.30 1.44 -5.18
CA MET A 382 -17.99 0.79 -5.31
C MET A 382 -16.96 1.44 -4.37
N ALA A 383 -16.79 2.75 -4.43
CA ALA A 383 -15.86 3.44 -3.55
C ALA A 383 -16.18 3.24 -2.06
N LYS A 384 -17.46 3.11 -1.69
CA LYS A 384 -17.84 2.79 -0.31
C LYS A 384 -17.45 1.37 0.10
N GLN A 385 -17.56 0.40 -0.83
CA GLN A 385 -17.14 -0.98 -0.55
C GLN A 385 -15.63 -1.06 -0.40
N GLU A 386 -14.88 -0.52 -1.36
CA GLU A 386 -13.43 -0.51 -1.34
C GLU A 386 -12.84 0.20 -0.11
N ASN A 387 -13.41 1.33 0.27
CA ASN A 387 -12.98 2.08 1.45
C ASN A 387 -13.23 1.34 2.78
N ARG A 388 -13.93 0.20 2.77
CA ARG A 388 -14.13 -0.66 3.95
C ARG A 388 -13.05 -1.73 4.12
N ALA A 389 -12.14 -1.88 3.15
CA ALA A 389 -11.04 -2.85 3.22
C ALA A 389 -10.25 -2.74 4.53
N ASP A 390 -9.98 -1.52 5.01
CA ASP A 390 -9.29 -1.27 6.27
C ASP A 390 -10.03 -1.80 7.51
N LEU A 391 -11.36 -1.89 7.47
CA LEU A 391 -12.14 -2.48 8.56
C LEU A 391 -12.04 -4.01 8.56
N VAL A 392 -12.01 -4.62 7.36
CA VAL A 392 -11.91 -6.07 7.19
C VAL A 392 -10.49 -6.54 7.49
N GLY A 393 -9.51 -5.92 6.87
CA GLY A 393 -8.09 -6.19 7.06
C GLY A 393 -7.59 -5.85 8.47
N GLY A 394 -8.28 -4.95 9.15
CA GLY A 394 -8.04 -4.61 10.55
C GLY A 394 -6.88 -3.66 10.76
N LEU A 395 -7.21 -2.41 10.96
CA LEU A 395 -6.27 -1.32 11.24
C LEU A 395 -6.23 -1.03 12.75
N ASN A 396 -5.05 -0.77 13.29
CA ASN A 396 -4.91 -0.27 14.65
C ASN A 396 -5.23 1.22 14.71
N LEU A 397 -6.50 1.57 14.88
CA LEU A 397 -6.97 2.97 14.91
C LEU A 397 -6.36 3.82 16.04
N LYS A 398 -5.73 3.20 17.05
CA LYS A 398 -5.08 3.92 18.15
C LYS A 398 -3.73 4.52 17.78
N VAL A 399 -3.10 4.03 16.73
CA VAL A 399 -1.75 4.46 16.30
C VAL A 399 -1.83 5.48 15.15
N GLN A 400 -2.95 5.51 14.42
CA GLN A 400 -3.11 6.47 13.34
C GLN A 400 -3.48 7.85 13.87
N ASP A 401 -2.57 8.81 13.67
CA ASP A 401 -2.83 10.21 13.95
C ASP A 401 -3.87 10.73 12.93
N ALA A 402 -5.08 11.04 13.43
CA ALA A 402 -6.19 11.55 12.61
C ALA A 402 -5.84 12.86 11.87
N ALA A 403 -4.82 13.58 12.30
CA ALA A 403 -4.31 14.78 11.66
C ALA A 403 -3.55 14.44 10.36
N VAL A 404 -2.76 13.35 10.35
CA VAL A 404 -2.05 12.87 9.15
C VAL A 404 -3.04 12.38 8.09
N GLN A 405 -4.10 11.68 8.49
CA GLN A 405 -5.15 11.26 7.56
C GLN A 405 -5.85 12.43 6.88
N ARG A 406 -6.16 13.50 7.61
CA ARG A 406 -6.82 14.67 7.02
C ARG A 406 -5.90 15.46 6.09
N ALA A 407 -4.63 15.64 6.43
CA ALA A 407 -3.67 16.39 5.63
C ALA A 407 -3.41 15.74 4.26
N LEU A 408 -3.43 14.40 4.18
CA LEU A 408 -3.26 13.67 2.91
C LEU A 408 -4.53 13.65 2.06
N LEU A 409 -5.72 13.83 2.65
CA LEU A 409 -7.00 13.80 1.95
C LEU A 409 -7.29 15.06 1.12
N ASP A 410 -6.66 16.18 1.45
CA ASP A 410 -6.99 17.50 0.87
C ASP A 410 -6.09 17.90 -0.31
N MET A 411 -5.06 17.12 -0.65
CA MET A 411 -3.98 17.59 -1.53
C MET A 411 -4.02 17.06 -2.97
N SER A 412 -5.01 16.24 -3.36
CA SER A 412 -5.09 15.80 -4.77
C SER A 412 -5.40 16.97 -5.67
N THR A 413 -4.49 17.28 -6.59
CA THR A 413 -4.63 18.42 -7.50
C THR A 413 -5.54 18.10 -8.67
N THR A 414 -6.23 19.09 -9.21
CA THR A 414 -7.03 18.96 -10.44
C THR A 414 -6.17 18.42 -11.60
N ALA A 415 -4.91 18.82 -11.67
CA ALA A 415 -3.98 18.34 -12.70
C ALA A 415 -3.75 16.82 -12.61
N GLN A 416 -3.54 16.28 -11.40
CA GLN A 416 -3.36 14.85 -11.18
C GLN A 416 -4.62 14.06 -11.57
N ILE A 417 -5.82 14.57 -11.23
CA ILE A 417 -7.10 13.93 -11.63
C ILE A 417 -7.24 13.91 -13.14
N ASN A 418 -6.92 15.01 -13.83
CA ASN A 418 -6.97 15.09 -15.29
C ASN A 418 -6.01 14.08 -15.95
N ASP A 419 -4.82 13.89 -15.39
CA ASP A 419 -3.85 12.90 -15.88
C ASP A 419 -4.33 11.47 -15.59
N SER A 420 -5.00 11.25 -14.46
CA SER A 420 -5.67 9.97 -14.16
C SER A 420 -6.78 9.65 -15.16
N LEU A 421 -7.59 10.64 -15.55
CA LEU A 421 -8.62 10.48 -16.58
C LEU A 421 -8.04 10.15 -17.95
N LYS A 422 -6.92 10.76 -18.34
CA LYS A 422 -6.20 10.41 -19.59
C LYS A 422 -5.72 8.97 -19.56
N LEU A 423 -5.08 8.54 -18.46
CA LEU A 423 -4.64 7.16 -18.25
C LEU A 423 -5.82 6.19 -18.31
N GLY A 424 -6.90 6.46 -17.58
CA GLY A 424 -8.09 5.63 -17.53
C GLY A 424 -8.76 5.47 -18.91
N ASN A 425 -8.78 6.52 -19.73
CA ASN A 425 -9.32 6.44 -21.10
C ASN A 425 -8.45 5.56 -22.01
N GLU A 426 -7.11 5.63 -21.91
CA GLU A 426 -6.23 4.71 -22.64
C GLU A 426 -6.48 3.24 -22.18
N MET A 427 -6.68 3.01 -20.87
CA MET A 427 -6.99 1.68 -20.33
C MET A 427 -8.30 1.14 -20.87
N LEU A 428 -9.39 1.88 -20.79
CA LEU A 428 -10.68 1.47 -21.37
C LEU A 428 -10.56 1.16 -22.87
N GLY A 429 -9.80 1.98 -23.60
CA GLY A 429 -9.56 1.77 -25.05
C GLY A 429 -8.87 0.45 -25.37
N GLN A 430 -7.96 -0.04 -24.51
CA GLN A 430 -7.28 -1.31 -24.72
C GLN A 430 -8.04 -2.49 -24.13
N ILE A 431 -8.62 -2.36 -22.95
CA ILE A 431 -9.40 -3.42 -22.28
C ILE A 431 -10.61 -3.84 -23.15
N ARG A 432 -11.25 -2.88 -23.83
CA ARG A 432 -12.36 -3.16 -24.76
C ARG A 432 -12.01 -4.16 -25.87
N ARG A 433 -10.73 -4.34 -26.17
CA ARG A 433 -10.26 -5.32 -27.17
C ARG A 433 -10.15 -6.74 -26.62
N VAL A 434 -10.10 -6.87 -25.30
CA VAL A 434 -10.00 -8.15 -24.59
C VAL A 434 -11.35 -8.64 -24.12
N GLY A 435 -12.21 -7.72 -23.68
CA GLY A 435 -13.51 -8.05 -23.12
C GLY A 435 -14.53 -6.92 -23.20
N LYS A 436 -15.69 -7.17 -22.65
CA LYS A 436 -16.74 -6.15 -22.55
C LYS A 436 -16.32 -5.08 -21.55
N LEU A 437 -16.76 -3.85 -21.79
CA LEU A 437 -16.73 -2.80 -20.78
C LEU A 437 -18.10 -2.75 -20.10
N HIS A 438 -18.09 -2.63 -18.77
CA HIS A 438 -19.29 -2.34 -17.98
C HIS A 438 -19.73 -0.89 -18.19
N LYS A 439 -18.76 0.03 -18.21
CA LYS A 439 -18.96 1.45 -18.55
C LYS A 439 -18.01 1.86 -19.68
N PRO A 440 -18.50 2.60 -20.68
CA PRO A 440 -17.69 3.02 -21.82
C PRO A 440 -16.79 4.23 -21.53
N HIS A 441 -16.89 4.82 -20.35
CA HIS A 441 -16.14 6.00 -19.90
C HIS A 441 -15.56 5.77 -18.51
N VAL A 442 -14.53 6.52 -18.16
CA VAL A 442 -13.93 6.51 -16.81
C VAL A 442 -14.94 7.10 -15.83
N GLU A 443 -15.26 6.37 -14.79
CA GLU A 443 -16.08 6.85 -13.69
C GLU A 443 -15.21 7.47 -12.60
N GLN A 444 -15.83 8.30 -11.75
CA GLN A 444 -15.13 8.97 -10.66
C GLN A 444 -15.87 8.85 -9.35
N ALA A 445 -15.13 8.58 -8.26
CA ALA A 445 -15.66 8.59 -6.89
C ALA A 445 -14.53 8.80 -5.87
N GLY A 446 -14.89 8.87 -4.59
CA GLY A 446 -13.96 9.12 -3.49
C GLY A 446 -13.22 7.87 -3.02
N PHE A 447 -12.52 7.16 -3.90
CA PHE A 447 -11.69 6.02 -3.54
C PHE A 447 -10.50 6.44 -2.68
N ALA A 448 -10.38 5.88 -1.48
CA ALA A 448 -9.30 6.22 -0.55
C ALA A 448 -7.92 5.88 -1.12
N VAL A 449 -7.80 4.75 -1.80
CA VAL A 449 -6.54 4.27 -2.40
C VAL A 449 -6.05 5.14 -3.56
N LEU A 450 -6.93 5.95 -4.18
CA LEU A 450 -6.55 6.86 -5.27
C LEU A 450 -6.16 8.27 -4.80
N LYS A 451 -6.09 8.51 -3.51
CA LYS A 451 -5.76 9.82 -2.94
C LYS A 451 -4.25 10.07 -2.89
N ALA A 452 -3.57 9.86 -4.01
CA ALA A 452 -2.18 10.24 -4.20
C ALA A 452 -2.12 11.64 -4.82
N PRO A 453 -1.66 12.68 -4.10
CA PRO A 453 -1.78 14.06 -4.58
C PRO A 453 -0.89 14.40 -5.78
N ASP A 454 0.13 13.60 -6.02
CA ASP A 454 1.22 13.85 -6.95
C ASP A 454 1.43 12.72 -7.98
N ILE A 455 0.58 11.67 -7.95
CA ILE A 455 0.71 10.51 -8.85
C ILE A 455 -0.62 10.31 -9.60
N PRO A 456 -0.66 10.30 -10.94
CA PRO A 456 -1.83 9.86 -11.70
C PRO A 456 -2.24 8.45 -11.29
N SER A 457 -3.48 8.30 -10.79
CA SER A 457 -3.95 7.09 -10.12
C SER A 457 -5.28 6.63 -10.68
N VAL A 458 -5.40 5.34 -10.98
CA VAL A 458 -6.65 4.70 -11.43
C VAL A 458 -6.89 3.40 -10.69
N LEU A 459 -8.16 3.04 -10.55
CA LEU A 459 -8.60 1.72 -10.12
C LEU A 459 -9.26 1.02 -11.31
N VAL A 460 -8.83 -0.21 -11.58
CA VAL A 460 -9.31 -1.02 -12.69
C VAL A 460 -10.07 -2.22 -12.12
N GLU A 461 -11.39 -2.21 -12.33
CA GLU A 461 -12.22 -3.40 -12.17
C GLU A 461 -12.04 -4.27 -13.42
N THR A 462 -11.36 -5.39 -13.27
CA THR A 462 -10.99 -6.25 -14.39
C THR A 462 -12.16 -7.05 -14.93
N ALA A 463 -13.10 -7.41 -14.04
CA ALA A 463 -14.38 -8.07 -14.29
C ALA A 463 -15.15 -8.09 -12.96
N PHE A 464 -16.40 -8.58 -12.96
CA PHE A 464 -17.16 -8.77 -11.72
C PHE A 464 -17.16 -10.25 -11.31
N ILE A 465 -16.40 -10.58 -10.24
CA ILE A 465 -16.22 -11.95 -9.78
C ILE A 465 -17.54 -12.61 -9.33
N SER A 466 -18.57 -11.81 -9.00
CA SER A 466 -19.92 -12.28 -8.68
C SER A 466 -20.67 -12.93 -9.86
N ASN A 467 -20.20 -12.70 -11.09
CA ASN A 467 -20.73 -13.34 -12.30
C ASN A 467 -19.97 -14.64 -12.57
N PRO A 468 -20.65 -15.82 -12.66
CA PRO A 468 -19.96 -17.10 -12.83
C PRO A 468 -19.14 -17.20 -14.14
N GLU A 469 -19.59 -16.56 -15.23
CA GLU A 469 -18.85 -16.53 -16.50
C GLU A 469 -17.58 -15.65 -16.39
N GLU A 470 -17.69 -14.52 -15.70
CA GLU A 470 -16.55 -13.63 -15.45
C GLU A 470 -15.57 -14.25 -14.43
N GLU A 471 -16.06 -14.94 -13.39
CA GLU A 471 -15.22 -15.69 -12.45
C GLU A 471 -14.40 -16.75 -13.19
N ALA A 472 -15.03 -17.54 -14.07
CA ALA A 472 -14.33 -18.54 -14.86
C ALA A 472 -13.25 -17.92 -15.79
N ARG A 473 -13.51 -16.72 -16.31
CA ARG A 473 -12.52 -15.97 -17.11
C ARG A 473 -11.38 -15.45 -16.24
N LEU A 474 -11.69 -14.89 -15.07
CA LEU A 474 -10.70 -14.32 -14.13
C LEU A 474 -9.66 -15.35 -13.67
N VAL A 475 -10.04 -16.63 -13.52
CA VAL A 475 -9.10 -17.71 -13.19
C VAL A 475 -8.38 -18.28 -14.42
N SER A 476 -8.81 -17.91 -15.63
CA SER A 476 -8.17 -18.35 -16.86
C SER A 476 -6.85 -17.64 -17.09
N GLU A 477 -5.80 -18.44 -17.27
CA GLU A 477 -4.46 -17.92 -17.56
C GLU A 477 -4.44 -17.08 -18.85
N GLN A 478 -5.17 -17.50 -19.88
CA GLN A 478 -5.29 -16.77 -21.13
C GLN A 478 -5.87 -15.37 -20.92
N TYR A 479 -6.99 -15.26 -20.19
CA TYR A 479 -7.62 -13.98 -19.93
C TYR A 479 -6.73 -13.04 -19.10
N GLN A 480 -6.05 -13.57 -18.07
CA GLN A 480 -5.11 -12.79 -17.25
C GLN A 480 -3.94 -12.26 -18.11
N ASN A 481 -3.45 -13.07 -19.06
CA ASN A 481 -2.41 -12.65 -20.00
C ASN A 481 -2.91 -11.56 -20.95
N ASP A 482 -4.07 -11.76 -21.60
CA ASP A 482 -4.65 -10.81 -22.55
C ASP A 482 -4.94 -9.46 -21.88
N LEU A 483 -5.44 -9.51 -20.63
CA LEU A 483 -5.71 -8.33 -19.83
C LEU A 483 -4.41 -7.60 -19.46
N SER A 484 -3.39 -8.33 -18.99
CA SER A 484 -2.09 -7.75 -18.65
C SER A 484 -1.43 -7.10 -19.86
N ASP A 485 -1.56 -7.71 -21.06
CA ASP A 485 -1.10 -7.13 -22.32
C ASP A 485 -1.88 -5.85 -22.67
N ALA A 486 -3.19 -5.82 -22.42
CA ALA A 486 -4.00 -4.63 -22.67
C ALA A 486 -3.61 -3.49 -21.72
N LEU A 487 -3.40 -3.79 -20.43
CA LEU A 487 -2.93 -2.82 -19.45
C LEU A 487 -1.53 -2.29 -19.82
N MET A 488 -0.62 -3.18 -20.23
CA MET A 488 0.73 -2.77 -20.66
C MET A 488 0.67 -1.83 -21.87
N ARG A 489 -0.09 -2.18 -22.92
CA ARG A 489 -0.30 -1.29 -24.08
C ARG A 489 -0.91 0.07 -23.68
N SER A 490 -1.75 0.10 -22.66
CA SER A 490 -2.31 1.36 -22.15
C SER A 490 -1.24 2.25 -21.54
N ILE A 491 -0.36 1.68 -20.75
CA ILE A 491 0.77 2.36 -20.11
C ILE A 491 1.72 2.92 -21.17
N GLU A 492 2.08 2.11 -22.17
CA GLU A 492 2.93 2.54 -23.29
C GLU A 492 2.33 3.73 -24.04
N ARG A 493 1.02 3.65 -24.38
CA ARG A 493 0.31 4.72 -25.08
C ARG A 493 0.20 5.98 -24.26
N TYR A 494 -0.04 5.84 -22.97
CA TYR A 494 -0.09 6.97 -22.05
C TYR A 494 1.26 7.71 -22.03
N PHE A 495 2.37 7.02 -21.78
CA PHE A 495 3.69 7.66 -21.70
C PHE A 495 4.23 8.13 -23.05
N SER A 496 3.83 7.53 -24.17
CA SER A 496 4.19 8.04 -25.50
C SER A 496 3.64 9.45 -25.76
N ARG A 497 2.50 9.78 -25.15
CA ARG A 497 1.82 11.06 -25.29
C ARG A 497 2.08 12.02 -24.12
N ASN A 498 2.28 11.46 -22.93
CA ASN A 498 2.48 12.18 -21.68
C ASN A 498 3.81 11.74 -21.05
N PRO A 499 4.95 12.12 -21.62
CA PRO A 499 6.24 11.71 -21.04
C PRO A 499 6.34 12.26 -19.62
N PRO A 500 6.89 11.48 -18.69
CA PRO A 500 6.97 11.90 -17.31
C PRO A 500 7.78 13.19 -17.18
N LEU A 501 7.27 14.13 -16.40
CA LEU A 501 7.94 15.39 -16.11
C LEU A 501 9.31 15.09 -15.46
N ALA A 502 10.34 15.86 -15.82
CA ALA A 502 11.63 15.77 -15.15
C ALA A 502 11.43 16.15 -13.68
N ARG A 503 11.31 15.15 -12.80
CA ARG A 503 11.35 15.37 -11.35
C ARG A 503 12.82 15.51 -10.99
N SER A 504 13.23 16.67 -10.46
CA SER A 504 14.49 16.79 -9.77
C SER A 504 14.41 15.89 -8.53
N ARG A 505 15.12 14.77 -8.55
CA ARG A 505 15.32 13.96 -7.35
C ARG A 505 16.28 14.74 -6.46
N SER A 506 15.77 15.63 -5.61
CA SER A 506 16.52 16.16 -4.49
C SER A 506 16.70 15.01 -3.50
N SER A 507 17.94 14.54 -3.39
CA SER A 507 18.43 13.62 -2.35
C SER A 507 18.22 14.18 -0.95
#